data_3b147f6f9ce755e123da1b0f7acafa50
#
_entry.id   3b147f6f9ce755e123da1b0f7acafa50
#
_cell.length_a   1.000
_cell.length_b   1.000
_cell.length_c   1.000
_cell.angle_alpha   90.00
_cell.angle_beta   90.00
_cell.angle_gamma   90.00
#
_symmetry.space_group_name_H-M   'P 1'
#
loop_
_entity.id
_entity.type
_entity.pdbx_description
1 polymer ?
#
loop_
_entity_poly.entity_id
_entity_poly.type
_entity_poly.pdbx_seq_one_letter_code
_entity_poly.pdbx_strand_id
1 'polypeptide(L)'
;MNRLPSLLMALSLAGAAASLVPAQDQPPPLQERLAGFIRAGWVDVPTHELYERLFPPQAELQRVEAVEGGWRLYFKNELMERVWTPESHAQLLTALREAAGDAIAAGATIEVMVNYPANSEGYLPLADLVTSRENIARRHQAGTVKPAPAAPVVQRVDYAGPPRTGGLVGRHVLLSPSHGWTWHQENRWQQQRARVFTIVEDLFTLSYINPFLSPMLENAGAVVYNTRERDIQMGEVIVDNDAQSARSRFEVSGDWGTATAAGWRGGRPAVLLPQDQPFRAGTTLQAPVVAGAPATAVFTPYIPHWGTYAVTMAWGADPLNSHAVPVTIRHRGGETRVLVNQQVSGNTWVHLGFFDFDQGANPERGSVVVTTEGAATSAEAARRGAATLVNIDAVRFGGGMGNVAGDNQISGKPRYAEGARYFLQYAGAPPAEVYLRKFRQPHFGPDYWSDISSRPEWANYLHGAPNGPNDFRQ
;
A
#
# COMPACT_ATOMS: atom_id res chain seq x y z
N MET A 1 5.76 -27.29 -81.04
CA MET A 1 5.31 -28.63 -81.54
C MET A 1 4.34 -29.14 -80.54
N ASN A 2 3.15 -29.51 -81.04
CA ASN A 2 2.08 -30.36 -80.49
C ASN A 2 1.37 -29.93 -79.23
N ARG A 3 0.18 -29.34 -79.32
CA ARG A 3 -1.18 -29.81 -79.69
C ARG A 3 -1.96 -30.32 -78.44
N LEU A 4 -3.02 -29.53 -78.17
CA LEU A 4 -4.25 -29.90 -77.48
C LEU A 4 -4.90 -31.14 -78.07
N PRO A 5 -5.78 -31.79 -77.32
CA PRO A 5 -7.20 -31.58 -77.68
C PRO A 5 -8.19 -31.37 -76.52
N SER A 6 -9.21 -30.65 -76.87
CA SER A 6 -10.47 -30.39 -76.23
C SER A 6 -11.30 -31.63 -75.93
N LEU A 7 -12.04 -31.64 -74.83
CA LEU A 7 -13.27 -32.42 -74.75
C LEU A 7 -14.38 -31.56 -74.07
N LEU A 8 -15.34 -31.19 -74.87
CA LEU A 8 -16.67 -30.71 -74.47
C LEU A 8 -17.42 -31.87 -73.78
N MET A 9 -18.08 -31.56 -72.64
CA MET A 9 -19.23 -32.31 -72.22
C MET A 9 -20.29 -31.36 -71.61
N ALA A 10 -21.52 -31.62 -72.02
CA ALA A 10 -22.65 -30.73 -71.99
C ALA A 10 -23.24 -30.49 -70.60
N LEU A 11 -23.78 -29.28 -70.45
CA LEU A 11 -24.71 -28.87 -69.41
C LEU A 11 -26.00 -29.65 -69.42
N SER A 12 -26.46 -30.02 -68.23
CA SER A 12 -27.89 -30.15 -67.93
C SER A 12 -28.28 -29.13 -66.87
N LEU A 13 -29.00 -28.11 -67.23
CA LEU A 13 -29.71 -27.20 -66.36
C LEU A 13 -30.85 -27.96 -65.68
N ALA A 14 -30.75 -28.13 -64.36
CA ALA A 14 -31.89 -28.38 -63.50
C ALA A 14 -32.05 -27.13 -62.62
N GLY A 15 -33.02 -26.29 -62.92
CA GLY A 15 -33.38 -25.14 -62.13
C GLY A 15 -33.95 -25.58 -60.77
N ALA A 16 -33.26 -25.29 -59.72
CA ALA A 16 -33.83 -25.21 -58.38
C ALA A 16 -34.06 -23.72 -58.06
N ALA A 17 -35.32 -23.32 -58.10
CA ALA A 17 -35.74 -22.03 -57.55
C ALA A 17 -35.47 -22.03 -56.06
N ALA A 18 -34.36 -21.49 -55.64
CA ALA A 18 -34.14 -21.12 -54.24
C ALA A 18 -35.06 -19.93 -53.95
N SER A 19 -36.07 -20.16 -53.19
CA SER A 19 -36.89 -19.12 -52.59
C SER A 19 -35.96 -18.23 -51.75
N LEU A 20 -35.78 -17.02 -52.24
CA LEU A 20 -35.19 -15.93 -51.44
C LEU A 20 -36.19 -15.61 -50.31
N VAL A 21 -36.02 -16.25 -49.17
CA VAL A 21 -36.62 -15.79 -47.89
C VAL A 21 -35.88 -14.49 -47.59
N PRO A 22 -36.58 -13.37 -47.38
CA PRO A 22 -35.95 -12.11 -47.05
C PRO A 22 -35.16 -12.27 -45.77
N ALA A 23 -33.94 -11.74 -45.73
CA ALA A 23 -32.95 -11.81 -44.62
C ALA A 23 -33.40 -11.03 -43.36
N GLN A 24 -34.72 -10.88 -43.14
CA GLN A 24 -35.28 -10.06 -42.07
C GLN A 24 -35.71 -10.81 -40.80
N ASP A 25 -35.62 -12.14 -40.73
CA ASP A 25 -36.09 -12.93 -39.57
C ASP A 25 -35.04 -13.82 -38.89
N GLN A 26 -33.77 -13.65 -39.17
CA GLN A 26 -32.79 -14.32 -38.32
C GLN A 26 -32.56 -13.49 -37.06
N PRO A 27 -32.73 -14.08 -35.85
CA PRO A 27 -32.47 -13.37 -34.62
C PRO A 27 -31.00 -12.88 -34.60
N PRO A 28 -30.76 -11.68 -34.07
CA PRO A 28 -29.40 -11.15 -34.03
C PRO A 28 -28.44 -12.12 -33.35
N PRO A 29 -27.15 -12.12 -33.73
CA PRO A 29 -26.15 -12.97 -33.11
C PRO A 29 -26.19 -12.85 -31.59
N LEU A 30 -25.91 -13.93 -30.86
CA LEU A 30 -25.99 -13.97 -29.40
C LEU A 30 -25.25 -12.79 -28.73
N GLN A 31 -24.11 -12.43 -29.24
CA GLN A 31 -23.33 -11.30 -28.73
C GLN A 31 -24.07 -9.95 -28.86
N GLU A 32 -24.71 -9.69 -29.98
CA GLU A 32 -25.50 -8.44 -30.20
C GLU A 32 -26.72 -8.39 -29.30
N ARG A 33 -27.39 -9.53 -29.14
CA ARG A 33 -28.57 -9.66 -28.27
C ARG A 33 -28.21 -9.37 -26.83
N LEU A 34 -27.16 -10.00 -26.29
CA LEU A 34 -26.70 -9.79 -24.94
C LEU A 34 -26.15 -8.36 -24.72
N ALA A 35 -25.38 -7.83 -25.67
CA ALA A 35 -24.91 -6.45 -25.61
C ALA A 35 -26.05 -5.42 -25.64
N GLY A 36 -27.12 -5.70 -26.39
CA GLY A 36 -28.35 -4.90 -26.41
C GLY A 36 -29.07 -4.93 -25.06
N PHE A 37 -29.20 -6.10 -24.46
CA PHE A 37 -29.79 -6.27 -23.13
C PHE A 37 -29.01 -5.52 -22.04
N ILE A 38 -27.70 -5.65 -22.04
CA ILE A 38 -26.84 -4.96 -21.07
C ILE A 38 -26.99 -3.44 -21.20
N ARG A 39 -26.95 -2.91 -22.42
CA ARG A 39 -27.14 -1.46 -22.69
C ARG A 39 -28.53 -0.96 -22.31
N ALA A 40 -29.58 -1.74 -22.57
CA ALA A 40 -30.95 -1.37 -22.20
C ALA A 40 -31.12 -1.23 -20.67
N GLY A 41 -30.32 -1.94 -19.88
CA GLY A 41 -30.30 -1.80 -18.43
C GLY A 41 -29.70 -0.49 -17.91
N TRP A 42 -29.18 0.41 -18.77
CA TRP A 42 -28.53 1.67 -18.36
C TRP A 42 -29.45 2.89 -18.49
N VAL A 43 -30.53 2.79 -19.23
CA VAL A 43 -31.35 3.94 -19.56
C VAL A 43 -32.35 4.23 -18.43
N ASP A 44 -32.36 5.46 -17.96
CA ASP A 44 -33.35 6.12 -17.09
C ASP A 44 -33.70 5.48 -15.73
N VAL A 45 -32.70 5.25 -14.90
CA VAL A 45 -32.95 4.82 -13.51
C VAL A 45 -32.37 5.84 -12.50
N PRO A 46 -33.15 6.22 -11.47
CA PRO A 46 -32.70 7.14 -10.44
C PRO A 46 -31.43 6.68 -9.73
N THR A 47 -30.58 7.62 -9.36
CA THR A 47 -29.24 7.35 -8.77
C THR A 47 -29.26 6.46 -7.53
N HIS A 48 -30.35 6.43 -6.77
CA HIS A 48 -30.50 5.58 -5.58
C HIS A 48 -30.71 4.09 -5.89
N GLU A 49 -31.15 3.75 -7.10
CA GLU A 49 -31.31 2.36 -7.56
C GLU A 49 -30.09 1.79 -8.26
N LEU A 50 -29.03 2.58 -8.46
CA LEU A 50 -27.79 2.15 -9.12
C LEU A 50 -27.15 0.93 -8.45
N TYR A 51 -27.31 0.76 -7.14
CA TYR A 51 -26.75 -0.35 -6.38
C TYR A 51 -27.54 -1.66 -6.50
N GLU A 52 -28.78 -1.60 -6.98
CA GLU A 52 -29.64 -2.78 -7.17
C GLU A 52 -29.55 -3.37 -8.59
N ARG A 53 -28.87 -2.70 -9.49
CA ARG A 53 -28.74 -3.14 -10.87
C ARG A 53 -27.84 -4.36 -11.01
N LEU A 54 -28.22 -5.24 -11.93
CA LEU A 54 -27.40 -6.40 -12.31
C LEU A 54 -26.07 -5.99 -12.97
N PHE A 55 -26.07 -4.89 -13.72
CA PHE A 55 -24.89 -4.38 -14.42
C PHE A 55 -24.51 -2.99 -13.88
N PRO A 56 -23.25 -2.77 -13.48
CA PRO A 56 -22.76 -1.44 -13.20
C PRO A 56 -22.84 -0.56 -14.47
N PRO A 57 -22.92 0.77 -14.32
CA PRO A 57 -22.83 1.68 -15.45
C PRO A 57 -21.59 1.38 -16.30
N GLN A 58 -21.76 1.41 -17.63
CA GLN A 58 -20.69 1.15 -18.60
C GLN A 58 -20.20 -0.30 -18.69
N ALA A 59 -20.83 -1.28 -18.02
CA ALA A 59 -20.49 -2.68 -18.21
C ALA A 59 -20.55 -3.06 -19.71
N GLU A 60 -19.47 -3.58 -20.24
CA GLU A 60 -19.32 -3.86 -21.67
C GLU A 60 -18.99 -5.33 -21.90
N LEU A 61 -19.87 -6.00 -22.66
CA LEU A 61 -19.62 -7.34 -23.17
C LEU A 61 -18.66 -7.25 -24.37
N GLN A 62 -17.45 -7.77 -24.20
CA GLN A 62 -16.40 -7.71 -25.22
C GLN A 62 -16.53 -8.83 -26.26
N ARG A 63 -16.79 -10.05 -25.80
CA ARG A 63 -16.95 -11.22 -26.67
C ARG A 63 -17.76 -12.33 -26.01
N VAL A 64 -18.27 -13.20 -26.83
CA VAL A 64 -18.96 -14.44 -26.44
C VAL A 64 -18.23 -15.60 -27.10
N GLU A 65 -17.95 -16.65 -26.35
CA GLU A 65 -17.22 -17.82 -26.81
C GLU A 65 -17.98 -19.10 -26.46
N ALA A 66 -18.18 -19.96 -27.43
CA ALA A 66 -18.73 -21.29 -27.18
C ALA A 66 -17.61 -22.19 -26.62
N VAL A 67 -17.91 -22.90 -25.55
CA VAL A 67 -17.01 -23.85 -24.89
C VAL A 67 -17.72 -25.19 -24.73
N GLU A 68 -16.99 -26.23 -24.38
CA GLU A 68 -17.58 -27.54 -24.13
C GLU A 68 -18.64 -27.45 -23.01
N GLY A 69 -19.87 -27.76 -23.34
CA GLY A 69 -20.99 -27.74 -22.41
C GLY A 69 -21.59 -26.36 -22.09
N GLY A 70 -21.14 -25.30 -22.76
CA GLY A 70 -21.69 -23.97 -22.45
C GLY A 70 -21.06 -22.78 -23.18
N TRP A 71 -21.08 -21.65 -22.53
CA TRP A 71 -20.67 -20.36 -23.06
C TRP A 71 -19.86 -19.57 -22.06
N ARG A 72 -18.81 -18.88 -22.55
CA ARG A 72 -18.06 -17.86 -21.82
C ARG A 72 -18.38 -16.47 -22.32
N LEU A 73 -18.75 -15.59 -21.39
CA LEU A 73 -19.10 -14.20 -21.66
C LEU A 73 -18.01 -13.30 -21.06
N TYR A 74 -17.29 -12.59 -21.89
CA TYR A 74 -16.14 -11.78 -21.49
C TYR A 74 -16.51 -10.32 -21.34
N PHE A 75 -16.37 -9.79 -20.15
CA PHE A 75 -16.66 -8.40 -19.81
C PHE A 75 -15.36 -7.65 -19.53
N LYS A 76 -15.40 -6.33 -19.66
CA LYS A 76 -14.40 -5.46 -19.10
C LYS A 76 -14.41 -5.52 -17.56
N ASN A 77 -13.60 -4.67 -16.91
CA ASN A 77 -13.42 -4.67 -15.47
C ASN A 77 -14.55 -4.03 -14.65
N GLU A 78 -15.56 -3.42 -15.28
CA GLU A 78 -16.62 -2.70 -14.57
C GLU A 78 -17.42 -3.62 -13.64
N LEU A 79 -17.57 -4.91 -13.96
CA LEU A 79 -18.22 -5.88 -13.07
C LEU A 79 -17.44 -6.09 -11.75
N MET A 80 -16.16 -5.71 -11.70
CA MET A 80 -15.36 -5.78 -10.48
C MET A 80 -15.63 -4.65 -9.50
N GLU A 81 -16.29 -3.58 -9.93
CA GLU A 81 -16.65 -2.44 -9.09
C GLU A 81 -17.79 -2.75 -8.12
N ARG A 82 -18.42 -3.89 -8.28
CA ARG A 82 -19.54 -4.36 -7.47
C ARG A 82 -19.13 -5.52 -6.56
N VAL A 83 -19.71 -5.53 -5.35
CA VAL A 83 -19.65 -6.71 -4.47
C VAL A 83 -20.66 -7.74 -4.95
N TRP A 84 -20.18 -8.90 -5.33
CA TRP A 84 -21.02 -10.02 -5.78
C TRP A 84 -21.29 -10.97 -4.61
N THR A 85 -22.58 -11.26 -4.40
CA THR A 85 -23.03 -12.32 -3.48
C THR A 85 -23.50 -13.53 -4.30
N PRO A 86 -23.64 -14.72 -3.71
CA PRO A 86 -24.20 -15.88 -4.41
C PRO A 86 -25.55 -15.57 -5.07
N GLU A 87 -26.41 -14.80 -4.39
CA GLU A 87 -27.72 -14.44 -4.89
C GLU A 87 -27.64 -13.49 -6.09
N SER A 88 -26.84 -12.43 -6.01
CA SER A 88 -26.69 -11.46 -7.10
C SER A 88 -25.98 -12.08 -8.32
N HIS A 89 -25.05 -12.99 -8.09
CA HIS A 89 -24.40 -13.75 -9.17
C HIS A 89 -25.42 -14.69 -9.87
N ALA A 90 -26.23 -15.42 -9.09
CA ALA A 90 -27.28 -16.28 -9.65
C ALA A 90 -28.33 -15.47 -10.44
N GLN A 91 -28.71 -14.28 -9.94
CA GLN A 91 -29.59 -13.36 -10.64
C GLN A 91 -29.02 -12.90 -11.99
N LEU A 92 -27.70 -12.56 -11.99
CA LEU A 92 -27.00 -12.20 -13.23
C LEU A 92 -27.04 -13.33 -14.25
N LEU A 93 -26.71 -14.57 -13.85
CA LEU A 93 -26.71 -15.72 -14.74
C LEU A 93 -28.12 -16.02 -15.27
N THR A 94 -29.15 -15.87 -14.44
CA THR A 94 -30.56 -16.03 -14.85
C THR A 94 -30.96 -14.98 -15.89
N ALA A 95 -30.66 -13.71 -15.64
CA ALA A 95 -30.97 -12.62 -16.56
C ALA A 95 -30.22 -12.73 -17.90
N LEU A 96 -28.95 -13.16 -17.87
CA LEU A 96 -28.20 -13.43 -19.11
C LEU A 96 -28.77 -14.59 -19.90
N ARG A 97 -29.26 -15.63 -19.24
CA ARG A 97 -29.89 -16.79 -19.85
C ARG A 97 -31.23 -16.40 -20.49
N GLU A 98 -32.05 -15.64 -19.78
CA GLU A 98 -33.34 -15.13 -20.30
C GLU A 98 -33.14 -14.22 -21.52
N ALA A 99 -32.17 -13.31 -21.44
CA ALA A 99 -31.82 -12.44 -22.55
C ALA A 99 -31.26 -13.20 -23.77
N ALA A 100 -30.54 -14.29 -23.55
CA ALA A 100 -30.04 -15.15 -24.62
C ALA A 100 -31.17 -15.98 -25.31
N GLY A 101 -32.26 -16.29 -24.57
CA GLY A 101 -33.35 -17.13 -25.08
C GLY A 101 -32.85 -18.46 -25.64
N ASP A 102 -33.44 -18.90 -26.77
CA ASP A 102 -33.12 -20.18 -27.42
C ASP A 102 -31.67 -20.27 -27.96
N ALA A 103 -30.93 -19.18 -27.99
CA ALA A 103 -29.53 -19.19 -28.44
C ALA A 103 -28.58 -19.93 -27.45
N ILE A 104 -29.00 -20.09 -26.20
CA ILE A 104 -28.30 -20.89 -25.20
C ILE A 104 -29.22 -22.05 -24.77
N ALA A 105 -28.81 -23.29 -25.05
CA ALA A 105 -29.57 -24.47 -24.71
C ALA A 105 -29.91 -24.57 -23.21
N ALA A 106 -31.07 -25.16 -22.89
CA ALA A 106 -31.56 -25.32 -21.53
C ALA A 106 -30.65 -26.19 -20.72
N GLY A 107 -29.70 -26.06 -20.13
CA GLY A 107 -28.74 -26.89 -19.41
C GLY A 107 -27.28 -26.57 -19.74
N ALA A 108 -27.03 -25.73 -20.74
CA ALA A 108 -25.69 -25.25 -21.04
C ALA A 108 -25.21 -24.31 -19.91
N THR A 109 -23.93 -24.38 -19.56
CA THR A 109 -23.32 -23.50 -18.56
C THR A 109 -23.12 -22.10 -19.13
N ILE A 110 -23.23 -21.08 -18.29
CA ILE A 110 -22.78 -19.71 -18.59
C ILE A 110 -21.71 -19.34 -17.58
N GLU A 111 -20.53 -19.08 -18.06
CA GLU A 111 -19.41 -18.59 -17.27
C GLU A 111 -19.15 -17.12 -17.64
N VAL A 112 -19.21 -16.24 -16.65
CA VAL A 112 -18.94 -14.80 -16.83
C VAL A 112 -17.47 -14.57 -16.48
N MET A 113 -16.72 -14.06 -17.45
CA MET A 113 -15.29 -13.75 -17.34
C MET A 113 -15.11 -12.23 -17.25
N VAL A 114 -14.33 -11.76 -16.31
CA VAL A 114 -14.05 -10.32 -16.11
C VAL A 114 -12.60 -10.03 -16.42
N ASN A 115 -12.35 -8.97 -17.15
CA ASN A 115 -10.97 -8.55 -17.39
C ASN A 115 -10.32 -8.18 -16.06
N TYR A 116 -9.31 -8.97 -15.69
CA TYR A 116 -8.53 -8.79 -14.48
C TYR A 116 -7.05 -8.65 -14.83
N PRO A 117 -6.54 -7.42 -14.91
CA PRO A 117 -5.18 -7.15 -15.38
C PRO A 117 -4.07 -7.86 -14.61
N ALA A 118 -4.32 -8.28 -13.38
CA ALA A 118 -3.35 -9.02 -12.57
C ALA A 118 -3.30 -10.53 -12.87
N ASN A 119 -4.20 -11.07 -13.68
CA ASN A 119 -4.18 -12.47 -14.10
C ASN A 119 -3.34 -12.63 -15.38
N SER A 120 -2.54 -13.71 -15.44
CA SER A 120 -1.71 -14.03 -16.61
C SER A 120 -2.52 -14.24 -17.89
N GLU A 121 -3.77 -14.65 -17.79
CA GLU A 121 -4.70 -14.84 -18.90
C GLU A 121 -5.52 -13.57 -19.22
N GLY A 122 -5.38 -12.51 -18.42
CA GLY A 122 -6.11 -11.25 -18.58
C GLY A 122 -7.59 -11.31 -18.15
N TYR A 123 -8.10 -12.49 -17.77
CA TYR A 123 -9.48 -12.67 -17.31
C TYR A 123 -9.56 -13.60 -16.10
N LEU A 124 -10.59 -13.35 -15.28
CA LEU A 124 -10.93 -14.13 -14.09
C LEU A 124 -12.42 -14.50 -14.14
N PRO A 125 -12.83 -15.73 -13.76
CA PRO A 125 -14.23 -16.04 -13.57
C PRO A 125 -14.87 -15.12 -12.54
N LEU A 126 -16.03 -14.54 -12.86
CA LEU A 126 -16.77 -13.71 -11.90
C LEU A 126 -17.17 -14.51 -10.65
N ALA A 127 -17.36 -15.81 -10.80
CA ALA A 127 -17.64 -16.73 -9.70
C ALA A 127 -16.56 -16.68 -8.60
N ASP A 128 -15.31 -16.42 -8.98
CA ASP A 128 -14.18 -16.32 -8.04
C ASP A 128 -14.23 -15.02 -7.21
N LEU A 129 -15.00 -14.03 -7.65
CA LEU A 129 -15.21 -12.77 -6.94
C LEU A 129 -16.47 -12.80 -6.05
N VAL A 130 -17.24 -13.90 -6.07
CA VAL A 130 -18.47 -14.04 -5.30
C VAL A 130 -18.15 -14.23 -3.82
N THR A 131 -18.65 -13.33 -3.00
CA THR A 131 -18.43 -13.34 -1.56
C THR A 131 -19.70 -13.77 -0.82
N SER A 132 -19.61 -14.79 0.00
CA SER A 132 -20.74 -15.22 0.84
C SER A 132 -21.07 -14.18 1.92
N ARG A 133 -22.34 -14.11 2.34
CA ARG A 133 -22.75 -13.26 3.47
C ARG A 133 -22.02 -13.61 4.76
N GLU A 134 -21.67 -14.88 4.95
CA GLU A 134 -20.87 -15.34 6.09
C GLU A 134 -19.43 -14.81 6.02
N ASN A 135 -18.83 -14.74 4.82
CA ASN A 135 -17.52 -14.14 4.63
C ASN A 135 -17.55 -12.64 4.89
N ILE A 136 -18.60 -11.93 4.44
CA ILE A 136 -18.81 -10.52 4.77
C ILE A 136 -18.94 -10.34 6.29
N ALA A 137 -19.76 -11.14 6.95
CA ALA A 137 -19.94 -11.09 8.41
C ALA A 137 -18.65 -11.41 9.16
N ARG A 138 -17.88 -12.43 8.75
CA ARG A 138 -16.56 -12.74 9.32
C ARG A 138 -15.57 -11.59 9.17
N ARG A 139 -15.58 -10.89 8.05
CA ARG A 139 -14.75 -9.69 7.80
C ARG A 139 -15.10 -8.56 8.75
N HIS A 140 -16.38 -8.29 8.94
CA HIS A 140 -16.85 -7.29 9.91
C HIS A 140 -16.52 -7.70 11.34
N GLN A 141 -16.57 -8.98 11.68
CA GLN A 141 -16.20 -9.50 12.99
C GLN A 141 -14.67 -9.51 13.21
N ALA A 142 -13.89 -9.86 12.19
CA ALA A 142 -12.43 -9.83 12.29
C ALA A 142 -11.90 -8.41 12.55
N GLY A 143 -12.55 -7.37 12.01
CA GLY A 143 -12.22 -5.97 12.31
C GLY A 143 -12.49 -5.54 13.76
N THR A 144 -13.25 -6.32 14.53
CA THR A 144 -13.58 -6.02 15.94
C THR A 144 -12.68 -6.73 16.96
N VAL A 145 -11.79 -7.61 16.52
CA VAL A 145 -11.14 -8.59 17.43
C VAL A 145 -9.74 -8.21 17.89
N LYS A 146 -9.07 -7.23 17.31
CA LYS A 146 -7.84 -6.70 17.94
C LYS A 146 -8.18 -5.46 18.76
N PRO A 147 -8.05 -5.51 20.10
CA PRO A 147 -8.07 -4.28 20.86
C PRO A 147 -7.01 -3.36 20.26
N ALA A 148 -7.38 -2.11 20.00
CA ALA A 148 -6.40 -1.07 19.64
C ALA A 148 -5.27 -1.17 20.67
N PRO A 149 -3.99 -0.99 20.29
CA PRO A 149 -2.91 -0.92 21.24
C PRO A 149 -3.32 0.04 22.37
N ALA A 150 -3.12 -0.34 23.60
CA ALA A 150 -3.54 0.42 24.78
C ALA A 150 -2.98 1.86 24.80
N ALA A 151 -1.93 2.11 24.02
CA ALA A 151 -1.33 3.42 23.81
C ALA A 151 -1.00 3.63 22.32
N PRO A 152 -1.16 4.86 21.78
CA PRO A 152 -0.73 5.19 20.44
C PRO A 152 0.79 5.03 20.29
N VAL A 153 1.27 4.78 19.06
CA VAL A 153 2.71 4.63 18.79
C VAL A 153 3.47 5.89 19.19
N VAL A 154 2.91 7.06 18.92
CA VAL A 154 3.47 8.36 19.35
C VAL A 154 2.36 9.17 20.01
N GLN A 155 2.62 9.62 21.24
CA GLN A 155 1.74 10.51 21.96
C GLN A 155 2.46 11.82 22.26
N ARG A 156 1.91 12.94 21.80
CA ARG A 156 2.43 14.28 22.12
C ARG A 156 1.98 14.70 23.51
N VAL A 157 2.90 15.13 24.35
CA VAL A 157 2.64 15.51 25.76
C VAL A 157 2.62 17.01 25.99
N ASP A 158 3.26 17.80 25.13
CA ASP A 158 3.48 19.24 25.33
C ASP A 158 2.32 20.14 24.84
N TYR A 159 1.15 19.58 24.69
CA TYR A 159 -0.02 20.42 24.47
C TYR A 159 -0.47 21.04 25.79
N ALA A 160 -0.32 22.36 25.90
CA ALA A 160 -0.83 23.17 27.01
C ALA A 160 -2.38 23.23 27.02
N GLY A 161 -3.03 22.06 26.98
CA GLY A 161 -4.49 21.90 26.96
C GLY A 161 -4.89 20.61 27.65
N PRO A 162 -6.17 20.45 28.00
CA PRO A 162 -6.64 19.20 28.56
C PRO A 162 -6.30 18.05 27.60
N PRO A 163 -6.11 16.82 28.14
CA PRO A 163 -5.88 15.64 27.30
C PRO A 163 -6.91 15.63 26.16
N ARG A 164 -6.43 15.48 24.93
CA ARG A 164 -7.34 15.38 23.78
C ARG A 164 -8.20 14.15 23.95
N THR A 165 -9.40 14.35 24.45
CA THR A 165 -10.42 13.30 24.57
C THR A 165 -11.34 13.41 23.37
N GLY A 166 -11.37 12.41 22.53
CA GLY A 166 -12.21 12.40 21.32
C GLY A 166 -11.41 12.54 20.03
N GLY A 167 -12.08 12.75 18.94
CA GLY A 167 -11.49 12.86 17.61
C GLY A 167 -10.84 11.55 17.18
N LEU A 168 -9.58 11.62 16.79
CA LEU A 168 -8.82 10.47 16.25
C LEU A 168 -7.79 9.90 17.22
N VAL A 169 -7.88 10.21 18.52
CA VAL A 169 -6.95 9.68 19.53
C VAL A 169 -6.94 8.14 19.50
N GLY A 170 -5.73 7.55 19.42
CA GLY A 170 -5.54 6.11 19.34
C GLY A 170 -5.86 5.50 17.95
N ARG A 171 -6.17 6.32 16.93
CA ARG A 171 -6.36 5.85 15.56
C ARG A 171 -5.05 5.91 14.79
N HIS A 172 -4.78 4.86 14.01
CA HIS A 172 -3.69 4.81 13.05
C HIS A 172 -4.27 4.98 11.66
N VAL A 173 -3.73 5.93 10.90
CA VAL A 173 -4.18 6.27 9.55
C VAL A 173 -3.01 6.12 8.61
N LEU A 174 -3.17 5.30 7.57
CA LEU A 174 -2.19 5.19 6.50
C LEU A 174 -2.68 6.01 5.31
N LEU A 175 -1.84 6.95 4.88
CA LEU A 175 -2.09 7.79 3.71
C LEU A 175 -1.20 7.36 2.55
N SER A 176 -1.81 7.31 1.36
CA SER A 176 -1.09 7.09 0.12
C SER A 176 -1.16 8.34 -0.74
N PRO A 177 -0.11 9.18 -0.75
CA PRO A 177 -0.10 10.42 -1.53
C PRO A 177 0.19 10.15 -3.02
N SER A 178 -0.74 9.44 -3.68
CA SER A 178 -0.68 9.07 -5.10
C SER A 178 0.55 8.22 -5.48
N HIS A 179 1.05 8.38 -6.68
CA HIS A 179 2.12 7.62 -7.28
C HIS A 179 3.50 8.26 -7.03
N GLY A 180 4.42 8.14 -7.96
CA GLY A 180 5.73 8.75 -7.90
C GLY A 180 6.58 8.24 -9.06
N TRP A 181 7.86 8.56 -9.04
CA TRP A 181 8.80 7.96 -9.98
C TRP A 181 8.94 6.48 -9.70
N THR A 182 8.80 5.65 -10.75
CA THR A 182 8.98 4.20 -10.70
C THR A 182 9.90 3.73 -11.83
N TRP A 183 10.57 2.61 -11.60
CA TRP A 183 11.34 1.94 -12.63
C TRP A 183 10.43 1.17 -13.57
N HIS A 184 10.58 1.39 -14.86
CA HIS A 184 9.75 0.77 -15.89
C HIS A 184 10.51 -0.30 -16.67
N GLN A 185 9.75 -1.19 -17.30
CA GLN A 185 10.27 -2.25 -18.18
C GLN A 185 11.13 -1.74 -19.35
N GLU A 186 11.02 -0.44 -19.69
CA GLU A 186 11.86 0.21 -20.69
C GLU A 186 13.25 0.59 -20.15
N ASN A 187 13.63 0.02 -18.98
CA ASN A 187 14.89 0.28 -18.28
C ASN A 187 15.14 1.77 -18.01
N ARG A 188 14.11 2.46 -17.59
CA ARG A 188 14.19 3.87 -17.20
C ARG A 188 13.25 4.22 -16.05
N TRP A 189 13.62 5.25 -15.33
CA TRP A 189 12.76 5.90 -14.35
C TRP A 189 11.78 6.82 -15.04
N GLN A 190 10.50 6.71 -14.69
CA GLN A 190 9.46 7.61 -15.17
C GLN A 190 8.34 7.80 -14.17
N GLN A 191 7.58 8.86 -14.33
CA GLN A 191 6.36 9.10 -13.57
C GLN A 191 5.25 8.19 -14.08
N GLN A 192 4.40 7.72 -13.19
CA GLN A 192 3.29 6.81 -13.59
C GLN A 192 2.19 7.54 -14.34
N ARG A 193 2.07 8.85 -14.14
CA ARG A 193 1.05 9.66 -14.79
C ARG A 193 1.67 10.65 -15.76
N ALA A 194 0.97 10.85 -16.87
CA ALA A 194 1.36 11.88 -17.84
C ALA A 194 1.22 13.28 -17.22
N ARG A 195 2.07 14.19 -17.66
CA ARG A 195 1.94 15.60 -17.33
C ARG A 195 0.74 16.18 -18.07
N VAL A 196 -0.19 16.78 -17.32
CA VAL A 196 -1.32 17.52 -17.84
C VAL A 196 -1.05 19.01 -17.60
N PHE A 197 -0.85 19.76 -18.66
CA PHE A 197 -0.31 21.13 -18.62
C PHE A 197 1.05 21.16 -17.88
N THR A 198 1.11 21.82 -16.75
CA THR A 198 2.32 21.89 -15.90
C THR A 198 2.24 21.00 -14.67
N ILE A 199 1.14 20.28 -14.49
CA ILE A 199 0.84 19.51 -13.28
C ILE A 199 1.06 18.03 -13.55
N VAL A 200 1.65 17.34 -12.57
CA VAL A 200 1.76 15.88 -12.55
C VAL A 200 1.07 15.38 -11.28
N GLU A 201 0.10 14.50 -11.44
CA GLU A 201 -0.65 13.90 -10.34
C GLU A 201 0.29 13.26 -9.30
N ASP A 202 1.36 12.63 -9.76
CA ASP A 202 2.35 11.95 -8.92
C ASP A 202 3.03 12.85 -7.87
N LEU A 203 3.06 14.15 -8.09
CA LEU A 203 3.62 15.14 -7.16
C LEU A 203 2.57 16.10 -6.59
N PHE A 204 1.48 16.32 -7.31
CA PHE A 204 0.48 17.28 -6.93
C PHE A 204 -0.21 16.94 -5.61
N THR A 205 -0.55 15.66 -5.41
CA THR A 205 -1.20 15.18 -4.19
C THR A 205 -0.35 15.35 -2.94
N LEU A 206 0.99 15.28 -3.07
CA LEU A 206 1.92 15.54 -1.97
C LEU A 206 1.74 16.95 -1.40
N SER A 207 1.41 17.94 -2.26
CA SER A 207 1.25 19.34 -1.86
C SER A 207 0.06 19.60 -0.92
N TYR A 208 -0.86 18.66 -0.81
CA TYR A 208 -1.98 18.73 0.14
C TYR A 208 -1.79 17.76 1.30
N ILE A 209 -1.36 16.54 1.00
CA ILE A 209 -1.31 15.46 2.01
C ILE A 209 -0.25 15.79 3.06
N ASN A 210 0.96 16.10 2.63
CA ASN A 210 2.06 16.30 3.57
C ASN A 210 1.92 17.58 4.43
N PRO A 211 1.66 18.78 3.86
CA PRO A 211 1.58 19.99 4.68
C PRO A 211 0.24 20.23 5.35
N PHE A 212 -0.85 19.62 4.90
CA PHE A 212 -2.18 19.89 5.43
C PHE A 212 -2.86 18.66 6.02
N LEU A 213 -3.16 17.63 5.23
CA LEU A 213 -3.97 16.51 5.68
C LEU A 213 -3.28 15.72 6.81
N SER A 214 -2.00 15.39 6.64
CA SER A 214 -1.26 14.66 7.67
C SER A 214 -1.20 15.44 9.00
N PRO A 215 -0.80 16.72 9.05
CA PRO A 215 -0.85 17.50 10.28
C PRO A 215 -2.25 17.67 10.87
N MET A 216 -3.29 17.82 10.03
CA MET A 216 -4.68 17.93 10.52
C MET A 216 -5.12 16.64 11.23
N LEU A 217 -4.82 15.48 10.67
CA LEU A 217 -5.13 14.19 11.29
C LEU A 217 -4.33 13.98 12.58
N GLU A 218 -3.05 14.33 12.58
CA GLU A 218 -2.19 14.29 13.77
C GLU A 218 -2.65 15.25 14.85
N ASN A 219 -3.07 16.45 14.47
CA ASN A 219 -3.67 17.42 15.39
C ASN A 219 -5.00 16.95 15.97
N ALA A 220 -5.75 16.12 15.24
CA ALA A 220 -6.94 15.46 15.75
C ALA A 220 -6.61 14.21 16.63
N GLY A 221 -5.35 13.88 16.81
CA GLY A 221 -4.87 12.79 17.68
C GLY A 221 -4.52 11.47 16.97
N ALA A 222 -4.60 11.41 15.64
CA ALA A 222 -4.20 10.22 14.89
C ALA A 222 -2.68 10.05 14.85
N VAL A 223 -2.22 8.81 14.74
CA VAL A 223 -0.88 8.46 14.27
C VAL A 223 -0.96 8.26 12.77
N VAL A 224 -0.19 9.04 12.00
CA VAL A 224 -0.25 9.03 10.54
C VAL A 224 0.99 8.37 9.95
N TYR A 225 0.78 7.31 9.18
CA TYR A 225 1.79 6.69 8.32
C TYR A 225 1.56 7.12 6.89
N ASN A 226 2.62 7.48 6.19
CA ASN A 226 2.58 7.73 4.76
C ASN A 226 3.29 6.61 4.01
N THR A 227 2.79 6.24 2.86
CA THR A 227 3.44 5.26 1.98
C THR A 227 4.60 5.86 1.16
N ARG A 228 4.80 7.17 1.23
CA ARG A 228 5.90 7.91 0.60
C ARG A 228 6.53 8.85 1.62
N GLU A 229 7.77 9.28 1.32
CA GLU A 229 8.48 10.21 2.18
C GLU A 229 7.71 11.52 2.37
N ARG A 230 7.62 11.97 3.61
CA ARG A 230 6.88 13.19 4.00
C ARG A 230 7.73 14.45 3.89
N ASP A 231 9.04 14.31 4.11
CA ASP A 231 9.96 15.44 4.10
C ASP A 231 10.46 15.72 2.69
N ILE A 232 10.31 16.97 2.27
CA ILE A 232 10.79 17.45 0.97
C ILE A 232 12.27 17.84 0.99
N GLN A 233 12.94 17.75 2.13
CA GLN A 233 14.38 17.99 2.25
C GLN A 233 15.17 16.93 1.46
N MET A 234 16.09 17.39 0.62
CA MET A 234 17.05 16.51 -0.06
C MET A 234 18.21 16.10 0.84
N GLY A 235 18.45 16.86 1.91
CA GLY A 235 19.39 16.51 2.95
C GLY A 235 18.83 15.45 3.89
N GLU A 236 19.71 14.56 4.35
CA GLU A 236 19.39 13.54 5.34
C GLU A 236 20.56 13.34 6.27
N VAL A 237 20.27 13.27 7.56
CA VAL A 237 21.26 12.91 8.59
C VAL A 237 20.68 11.79 9.42
N ILE A 238 21.38 10.67 9.48
CA ILE A 238 21.03 9.54 10.36
C ILE A 238 22.09 9.47 11.45
N VAL A 239 21.63 9.47 12.69
CA VAL A 239 22.46 9.20 13.87
C VAL A 239 22.06 7.81 14.36
N ASP A 240 23.01 6.92 14.42
CA ASP A 240 22.82 5.48 14.57
C ASP A 240 23.74 4.95 15.67
N ASN A 241 23.30 3.95 16.42
CA ASN A 241 24.11 3.34 17.47
C ASN A 241 25.32 2.56 16.94
N ASP A 242 25.25 2.04 15.72
CA ASP A 242 26.31 1.26 15.08
C ASP A 242 27.28 2.10 14.26
N ALA A 243 26.89 3.33 13.88
CA ALA A 243 27.67 4.16 12.98
C ALA A 243 28.38 5.32 13.70
N GLN A 244 29.68 5.30 13.63
CA GLN A 244 30.53 6.44 14.05
C GLN A 244 30.53 7.49 12.94
N SER A 245 30.17 8.73 13.26
CA SER A 245 30.24 9.88 12.35
C SER A 245 31.27 10.89 12.89
N ALA A 246 32.09 11.46 12.00
CA ALA A 246 33.02 12.51 12.40
C ALA A 246 32.33 13.82 12.85
N ARG A 247 31.04 13.98 12.52
CA ARG A 247 30.27 15.22 12.75
C ARG A 247 29.07 15.04 13.64
N SER A 248 28.27 13.99 13.40
CA SER A 248 27.13 13.64 14.26
C SER A 248 27.62 12.81 15.45
N ARG A 249 26.89 12.85 16.57
CA ARG A 249 27.29 12.14 17.80
C ARG A 249 26.13 11.28 18.30
N PHE A 250 26.45 10.07 18.70
CA PHE A 250 25.60 9.20 19.49
C PHE A 250 26.28 8.96 20.84
N GLU A 251 25.61 9.26 21.92
CA GLU A 251 26.14 9.20 23.28
C GLU A 251 25.11 8.50 24.19
N VAL A 252 25.61 7.61 25.06
CA VAL A 252 24.77 6.90 26.02
C VAL A 252 25.33 7.05 27.43
N SER A 253 24.46 7.06 28.41
CA SER A 253 24.78 6.95 29.82
C SER A 253 23.83 5.98 30.51
N GLY A 254 24.27 5.31 31.57
CA GLY A 254 23.51 4.25 32.23
C GLY A 254 23.80 2.87 31.63
N ASP A 255 22.96 1.90 31.99
CA ASP A 255 23.17 0.47 31.67
C ASP A 255 22.51 0.09 30.34
N TRP A 256 23.19 0.37 29.23
CA TRP A 256 22.80 -0.03 27.89
C TRP A 256 23.54 -1.28 27.45
N GLY A 257 22.80 -2.30 26.99
CA GLY A 257 23.34 -3.52 26.40
C GLY A 257 22.83 -3.73 24.96
N THR A 258 23.53 -4.53 24.18
CA THR A 258 23.07 -4.92 22.86
C THR A 258 21.82 -5.79 22.97
N ALA A 259 20.77 -5.43 22.24
CA ALA A 259 19.54 -6.20 22.18
C ALA A 259 19.62 -7.34 21.15
N THR A 260 18.67 -8.28 21.22
CA THR A 260 18.55 -9.36 20.23
C THR A 260 17.88 -8.90 18.94
N ALA A 261 17.15 -7.78 18.98
CA ALA A 261 16.52 -7.21 17.79
C ALA A 261 17.58 -6.65 16.84
N ALA A 262 17.44 -6.96 15.56
CA ALA A 262 18.24 -6.33 14.52
C ALA A 262 17.83 -4.86 14.35
N GLY A 263 18.72 -4.01 13.90
CA GLY A 263 18.53 -2.60 13.70
C GLY A 263 18.90 -2.10 12.31
N TRP A 264 18.92 -0.81 12.16
CA TRP A 264 19.37 -0.09 10.97
C TRP A 264 20.83 -0.44 10.67
N ARG A 265 21.18 -0.51 9.39
CA ARG A 265 22.49 -1.06 8.95
C ARG A 265 23.73 -0.19 9.26
N GLY A 266 23.58 0.92 9.91
CA GLY A 266 24.69 1.84 10.18
C GLY A 266 25.22 2.57 8.93
N GLY A 267 25.49 3.87 9.06
CA GLY A 267 25.95 4.69 7.96
C GLY A 267 24.92 4.92 6.85
N ARG A 268 25.35 5.58 5.77
CA ARG A 268 24.53 5.71 4.56
C ARG A 268 24.59 4.42 3.75
N PRO A 269 23.49 3.72 3.51
CA PRO A 269 23.49 2.68 2.50
C PRO A 269 23.72 3.32 1.15
N ALA A 270 24.78 2.90 0.44
CA ALA A 270 25.12 3.46 -0.86
C ALA A 270 23.94 3.26 -1.84
N VAL A 271 23.45 2.05 -1.97
CA VAL A 271 22.27 1.66 -2.77
C VAL A 271 21.63 0.46 -2.08
N LEU A 272 20.30 0.45 -2.02
CA LEU A 272 19.52 -0.70 -1.59
C LEU A 272 19.01 -1.45 -2.83
N LEU A 273 19.42 -2.68 -2.99
CA LEU A 273 18.92 -3.58 -4.03
C LEU A 273 17.53 -4.10 -3.65
N PRO A 274 16.72 -4.63 -4.60
CA PRO A 274 15.32 -4.97 -4.33
C PRO A 274 15.05 -5.90 -3.14
N GLN A 275 16.02 -6.70 -2.72
CA GLN A 275 15.89 -7.64 -1.60
C GLN A 275 16.50 -7.14 -0.30
N ASP A 276 17.18 -6.02 -0.33
CA ASP A 276 17.84 -5.48 0.87
C ASP A 276 16.80 -4.96 1.87
N GLN A 277 17.00 -5.35 3.13
CA GLN A 277 16.20 -4.88 4.25
C GLN A 277 17.10 -4.12 5.21
N PRO A 278 17.04 -2.77 5.23
CA PRO A 278 18.00 -1.95 5.94
C PRO A 278 17.99 -2.15 7.46
N PHE A 279 16.88 -2.57 8.05
CA PHE A 279 16.73 -2.81 9.48
C PHE A 279 17.10 -4.23 9.92
N ARG A 280 17.77 -5.00 9.09
CA ARG A 280 18.26 -6.34 9.44
C ARG A 280 19.78 -6.44 9.47
N ALA A 281 20.48 -5.36 9.21
CA ALA A 281 21.93 -5.36 9.02
C ALA A 281 22.70 -4.62 10.13
N GLY A 282 22.00 -3.97 11.05
CA GLY A 282 22.55 -3.32 12.23
C GLY A 282 22.08 -3.99 13.53
N THR A 283 22.41 -3.38 14.65
CA THR A 283 22.05 -3.79 16.00
C THR A 283 21.17 -2.74 16.68
N THR A 284 20.48 -3.12 17.74
CA THR A 284 19.79 -2.19 18.63
C THR A 284 20.35 -2.27 20.04
N LEU A 285 20.22 -1.21 20.81
CA LEU A 285 20.56 -1.22 22.24
C LEU A 285 19.30 -1.24 23.09
N GLN A 286 19.42 -1.80 24.28
CA GLN A 286 18.35 -1.83 25.26
C GLN A 286 18.85 -1.51 26.66
N ALA A 287 18.01 -0.87 27.44
CA ALA A 287 18.28 -0.59 28.85
C ALA A 287 17.07 -0.96 29.73
N PRO A 288 17.26 -1.52 30.91
CA PRO A 288 16.18 -1.78 31.84
C PRO A 288 15.65 -0.47 32.46
N VAL A 289 14.34 -0.42 32.73
CA VAL A 289 13.73 0.66 33.49
C VAL A 289 13.95 0.37 34.99
N VAL A 290 14.90 1.09 35.58
CA VAL A 290 15.28 0.93 37.00
C VAL A 290 15.08 2.25 37.73
N ALA A 291 14.33 2.20 38.83
CA ALA A 291 14.10 3.38 39.67
C ALA A 291 15.42 3.92 40.27
N GLY A 292 15.67 5.21 40.13
CA GLY A 292 16.87 5.88 40.67
C GLY A 292 18.18 5.63 39.88
N ALA A 293 18.12 4.85 38.79
CA ALA A 293 19.26 4.60 37.89
C ALA A 293 18.87 4.76 36.41
N PRO A 294 18.56 5.99 35.97
CA PRO A 294 18.13 6.21 34.61
C PRO A 294 19.22 5.96 33.59
N ALA A 295 18.87 5.35 32.47
CA ALA A 295 19.69 5.27 31.28
C ALA A 295 19.21 6.30 30.26
N THR A 296 20.16 6.94 29.56
CA THR A 296 19.86 7.99 28.58
C THR A 296 20.66 7.78 27.31
N ALA A 297 20.05 7.99 26.16
CA ALA A 297 20.71 8.03 24.86
C ALA A 297 20.44 9.37 24.17
N VAL A 298 21.49 9.98 23.61
CA VAL A 298 21.45 11.28 22.94
C VAL A 298 21.92 11.14 21.50
N PHE A 299 21.06 11.53 20.58
CA PHE A 299 21.32 11.54 19.14
C PHE A 299 21.48 12.98 18.68
N THR A 300 22.69 13.42 18.39
CA THR A 300 23.02 14.77 17.94
C THR A 300 23.43 14.77 16.48
N PRO A 301 22.56 15.21 15.55
CA PRO A 301 22.89 15.30 14.14
C PRO A 301 23.84 16.46 13.86
N TYR A 302 24.65 16.34 12.81
CA TYR A 302 25.27 17.49 12.18
C TYR A 302 24.36 17.97 11.05
N ILE A 303 23.57 18.99 11.30
CA ILE A 303 22.64 19.58 10.33
C ILE A 303 23.43 20.34 9.27
N PRO A 304 23.34 19.97 7.97
CA PRO A 304 24.14 20.60 6.92
C PRO A 304 23.71 22.04 6.62
N HIS A 305 22.43 22.33 6.72
CA HIS A 305 21.84 23.65 6.47
C HIS A 305 20.70 23.89 7.48
N TRP A 306 20.58 25.10 7.98
CA TRP A 306 19.43 25.43 8.83
C TRP A 306 18.10 25.22 8.08
N GLY A 307 17.09 24.78 8.79
CA GLY A 307 15.77 24.54 8.18
C GLY A 307 14.89 23.62 9.00
N THR A 308 13.71 23.34 8.45
CA THR A 308 12.74 22.40 9.01
C THR A 308 13.03 21.00 8.51
N TYR A 309 13.14 20.06 9.41
CA TYR A 309 13.42 18.65 9.14
C TYR A 309 12.38 17.76 9.81
N ALA A 310 11.90 16.76 9.10
CA ALA A 310 11.19 15.65 9.73
C ALA A 310 12.16 14.88 10.64
N VAL A 311 11.74 14.61 11.86
CA VAL A 311 12.44 13.71 12.78
C VAL A 311 11.70 12.40 12.84
N THR A 312 12.39 11.31 12.55
CA THR A 312 11.88 9.94 12.67
C THR A 312 12.83 9.11 13.53
N MET A 313 12.27 8.14 14.25
CA MET A 313 13.03 7.26 15.14
C MET A 313 12.70 5.80 14.82
N ALA A 314 13.69 4.93 15.03
CA ALA A 314 13.55 3.49 14.93
C ALA A 314 13.93 2.78 16.24
N TRP A 315 13.37 1.60 16.43
CA TRP A 315 13.67 0.70 17.56
C TRP A 315 13.29 -0.75 17.21
N GLY A 316 13.76 -1.70 17.98
CA GLY A 316 13.27 -3.07 17.98
C GLY A 316 12.00 -3.18 18.85
N ALA A 317 10.85 -3.58 18.27
CA ALA A 317 9.64 -3.77 19.04
C ALA A 317 9.65 -5.10 19.80
N ASP A 318 9.25 -5.05 21.09
CA ASP A 318 9.10 -6.23 21.95
C ASP A 318 7.99 -5.98 22.99
N PRO A 319 7.15 -6.97 23.32
CA PRO A 319 6.15 -6.83 24.37
C PRO A 319 6.72 -6.47 25.75
N LEU A 320 7.98 -6.74 26.03
CA LEU A 320 8.66 -6.35 27.26
C LEU A 320 9.07 -4.87 27.27
N ASN A 321 9.08 -4.21 26.12
CA ASN A 321 9.40 -2.78 26.06
C ASN A 321 8.30 -1.93 26.72
N SER A 322 8.70 -0.73 27.14
CA SER A 322 7.74 0.26 27.62
C SER A 322 6.78 0.70 26.50
N HIS A 323 5.51 0.83 26.85
CA HIS A 323 4.48 1.39 25.96
C HIS A 323 4.42 2.92 25.99
N ALA A 324 5.26 3.57 26.79
CA ALA A 324 5.35 5.03 26.89
C ALA A 324 6.78 5.44 27.28
N VAL A 325 7.68 5.37 26.32
CA VAL A 325 9.09 5.81 26.47
C VAL A 325 9.19 7.31 26.28
N PRO A 326 9.70 8.08 27.26
CA PRO A 326 9.92 9.50 27.09
C PRO A 326 11.01 9.80 26.05
N VAL A 327 10.66 10.59 25.05
CA VAL A 327 11.56 11.09 24.00
C VAL A 327 11.45 12.61 23.95
N THR A 328 12.57 13.30 24.08
CA THR A 328 12.65 14.76 24.00
C THR A 328 13.40 15.16 22.73
N ILE A 329 12.73 15.92 21.87
CA ILE A 329 13.31 16.53 20.69
C ILE A 329 13.71 17.96 21.06
N ARG A 330 15.01 18.26 21.07
CA ARG A 330 15.57 19.58 21.26
C ARG A 330 15.76 20.25 19.91
N HIS A 331 15.17 21.40 19.72
CA HIS A 331 15.16 22.11 18.44
C HIS A 331 15.25 23.62 18.65
N ARG A 332 15.35 24.39 17.59
CA ARG A 332 15.50 25.84 17.64
C ARG A 332 14.40 26.54 18.45
N GLY A 333 13.19 26.03 18.44
CA GLY A 333 12.05 26.57 19.19
C GLY A 333 11.97 26.13 20.67
N GLY A 334 12.93 25.31 21.14
CA GLY A 334 12.92 24.77 22.51
C GLY A 334 12.93 23.25 22.56
N GLU A 335 12.11 22.68 23.41
CA GLU A 335 11.99 21.22 23.54
C GLU A 335 10.55 20.77 23.27
N THR A 336 10.40 19.69 22.56
CA THR A 336 9.12 18.97 22.40
C THR A 336 9.25 17.57 22.97
N ARG A 337 8.30 17.18 23.81
CA ARG A 337 8.27 15.87 24.43
C ARG A 337 7.17 15.00 23.84
N VAL A 338 7.53 13.76 23.54
CA VAL A 338 6.61 12.72 23.10
C VAL A 338 6.79 11.45 23.91
N LEU A 339 5.75 10.65 24.04
CA LEU A 339 5.84 9.29 24.55
C LEU A 339 5.73 8.32 23.38
N VAL A 340 6.64 7.34 23.32
CA VAL A 340 6.72 6.36 22.25
C VAL A 340 6.37 4.97 22.78
N ASN A 341 5.43 4.32 22.12
CA ASN A 341 5.08 2.93 22.41
C ASN A 341 6.03 1.99 21.64
N GLN A 342 6.98 1.43 22.34
CA GLN A 342 7.99 0.54 21.75
C GLN A 342 7.57 -0.93 21.69
N GLN A 343 6.34 -1.26 22.04
CA GLN A 343 5.79 -2.62 21.87
C GLN A 343 5.34 -2.92 20.44
N VAL A 344 5.21 -1.89 19.61
CA VAL A 344 4.71 -1.96 18.23
C VAL A 344 5.57 -1.13 17.28
N SER A 345 5.35 -1.28 15.98
CA SER A 345 6.00 -0.49 14.91
C SER A 345 7.53 -0.50 14.98
N GLY A 346 8.13 -1.63 15.34
CA GLY A 346 9.58 -1.80 15.31
C GLY A 346 10.15 -1.93 13.91
N ASN A 347 11.46 -1.71 13.78
CA ASN A 347 12.23 -1.86 12.55
C ASN A 347 11.68 -1.03 11.38
N THR A 348 11.20 0.17 11.69
CA THR A 348 10.70 1.13 10.70
C THR A 348 10.91 2.56 11.18
N TRP A 349 10.84 3.53 10.25
CA TRP A 349 10.88 4.94 10.58
C TRP A 349 9.52 5.44 11.10
N VAL A 350 9.44 5.77 12.37
CA VAL A 350 8.25 6.35 13.00
C VAL A 350 8.42 7.87 13.13
N HIS A 351 7.48 8.62 12.57
CA HIS A 351 7.53 10.08 12.55
C HIS A 351 7.21 10.68 13.92
N LEU A 352 8.12 11.52 14.43
CA LEU A 352 7.97 12.25 15.70
C LEU A 352 7.46 13.69 15.51
N GLY A 353 7.73 14.30 14.35
CA GLY A 353 7.31 15.67 14.03
C GLY A 353 8.23 16.36 13.04
N PHE A 354 7.89 17.59 12.70
CA PHE A 354 8.74 18.52 11.96
C PHE A 354 9.27 19.59 12.91
N PHE A 355 10.58 19.84 12.88
CA PHE A 355 11.23 20.75 13.80
C PHE A 355 12.30 21.58 13.09
N ASP A 356 12.50 22.80 13.53
CA ASP A 356 13.52 23.71 13.00
C ASP A 356 14.86 23.48 13.70
N PHE A 357 15.91 23.32 12.91
CA PHE A 357 17.28 23.12 13.38
C PHE A 357 18.21 24.20 12.83
N ASP A 358 19.17 24.60 13.66
CA ASP A 358 20.31 25.41 13.23
C ASP A 358 21.36 24.51 12.54
N GLN A 359 22.19 25.10 11.69
CA GLN A 359 23.32 24.42 11.05
C GLN A 359 24.34 23.98 12.08
N GLY A 360 24.92 22.80 11.89
CA GLY A 360 25.96 22.24 12.75
C GLY A 360 25.47 21.20 13.73
N ALA A 361 26.28 20.81 14.69
CA ALA A 361 25.93 19.89 15.77
C ALA A 361 25.74 20.66 17.07
N ASN A 362 24.55 20.60 17.66
CA ASN A 362 24.23 21.29 18.90
C ASN A 362 23.39 20.38 19.81
N PRO A 363 23.97 19.76 20.83
CA PRO A 363 23.23 18.79 21.67
C PRO A 363 22.12 19.44 22.51
N GLU A 364 22.17 20.74 22.76
CA GLU A 364 21.15 21.44 23.58
C GLU A 364 19.98 21.96 22.75
N ARG A 365 20.18 22.22 21.45
CA ARG A 365 19.15 22.80 20.56
C ARG A 365 19.00 22.04 19.23
N GLY A 366 19.55 20.86 19.14
CA GLY A 366 19.53 20.04 17.92
C GLY A 366 19.84 18.59 18.23
N SER A 367 19.04 17.95 19.09
CA SER A 367 19.24 16.55 19.45
C SER A 367 17.92 15.84 19.77
N VAL A 368 17.96 14.53 19.77
CA VAL A 368 16.89 13.68 20.29
C VAL A 368 17.42 12.92 21.48
N VAL A 369 16.70 13.00 22.60
CA VAL A 369 17.06 12.35 23.87
C VAL A 369 16.03 11.30 24.21
N VAL A 370 16.45 10.07 24.42
CA VAL A 370 15.62 8.95 24.89
C VAL A 370 16.05 8.58 26.29
N THR A 371 15.11 8.42 27.21
CA THR A 371 15.42 8.08 28.59
C THR A 371 14.52 6.98 29.16
N THR A 372 15.08 6.17 30.06
CA THR A 372 14.31 5.22 30.86
C THR A 372 13.59 5.89 32.02
N GLU A 373 13.96 7.12 32.40
CA GLU A 373 13.30 7.87 33.47
C GLU A 373 11.87 8.26 33.07
N GLY A 374 10.91 7.84 33.86
CA GLY A 374 9.50 8.09 33.60
C GLY A 374 8.87 7.17 32.53
N ALA A 375 9.61 6.20 32.01
CA ALA A 375 9.07 5.19 31.12
C ALA A 375 8.04 4.28 31.87
N ALA A 376 6.91 4.03 31.22
CA ALA A 376 5.86 3.22 31.83
C ALA A 376 6.23 1.74 31.87
N THR A 377 5.80 1.05 32.94
CA THR A 377 6.05 -0.38 33.09
C THR A 377 5.26 -1.20 32.08
N SER A 378 5.91 -2.17 31.45
CA SER A 378 5.24 -3.15 30.58
C SER A 378 4.42 -4.13 31.43
N ALA A 379 3.14 -4.29 31.09
CA ALA A 379 2.29 -5.30 31.73
C ALA A 379 2.80 -6.73 31.47
N GLU A 380 3.37 -6.98 30.30
CA GLU A 380 3.95 -8.28 29.95
C GLU A 380 5.25 -8.56 30.72
N ALA A 381 6.09 -7.56 30.92
CA ALA A 381 7.28 -7.67 31.75
C ALA A 381 6.89 -7.99 33.20
N ALA A 382 5.90 -7.27 33.75
CA ALA A 382 5.40 -7.52 35.10
C ALA A 382 4.82 -8.95 35.26
N ARG A 383 4.06 -9.42 34.26
CA ARG A 383 3.50 -10.77 34.22
C ARG A 383 4.57 -11.86 34.21
N ARG A 384 5.69 -11.61 33.53
CA ARG A 384 6.83 -12.56 33.43
C ARG A 384 7.84 -12.43 34.57
N GLY A 385 7.68 -11.44 35.46
CA GLY A 385 8.70 -11.13 36.46
C GLY A 385 10.02 -10.64 35.83
N ALA A 386 9.94 -10.02 34.64
CA ALA A 386 11.06 -9.48 33.91
C ALA A 386 11.12 -7.96 34.05
N ALA A 387 12.28 -7.36 33.73
CA ALA A 387 12.40 -5.91 33.65
C ALA A 387 11.66 -5.35 32.44
N THR A 388 11.03 -4.19 32.59
CA THR A 388 10.60 -3.39 31.45
C THR A 388 11.83 -2.80 30.78
N LEU A 389 11.84 -2.81 29.44
CA LEU A 389 12.98 -2.36 28.63
C LEU A 389 12.63 -1.10 27.85
N VAL A 390 13.67 -0.31 27.55
CA VAL A 390 13.65 0.74 26.51
C VAL A 390 14.65 0.32 25.46
N ASN A 391 14.23 0.34 24.20
CA ASN A 391 15.07 -0.02 23.06
C ASN A 391 15.36 1.19 22.18
N ILE A 392 16.56 1.27 21.62
CA ILE A 392 16.98 2.32 20.69
C ILE A 392 17.73 1.73 19.51
N ASP A 393 17.63 2.39 18.38
CA ASP A 393 18.32 2.06 17.13
C ASP A 393 18.87 3.37 16.54
N ALA A 394 18.16 4.00 15.63
CA ALA A 394 18.60 5.18 14.91
C ALA A 394 17.56 6.31 14.96
N VAL A 395 18.05 7.54 14.81
CA VAL A 395 17.22 8.74 14.59
C VAL A 395 17.63 9.39 13.28
N ARG A 396 16.63 9.66 12.44
CA ARG A 396 16.79 10.26 11.12
C ARG A 396 16.21 11.68 11.11
N PHE A 397 16.92 12.59 10.48
CA PHE A 397 16.57 13.99 10.26
C PHE A 397 16.56 14.28 8.76
N GLY A 398 15.43 14.67 8.22
CA GLY A 398 15.26 14.98 6.80
C GLY A 398 14.84 13.81 5.91
N GLY A 399 14.44 14.12 4.69
CA GLY A 399 13.90 13.16 3.72
C GLY A 399 14.95 12.42 2.89
N GLY A 400 15.94 13.16 2.39
CA GLY A 400 17.03 12.61 1.62
C GLY A 400 16.75 12.36 0.15
N MET A 401 17.79 11.85 -0.52
CA MET A 401 17.71 11.38 -1.90
C MET A 401 17.30 9.90 -1.93
N GLY A 402 16.57 9.50 -2.97
CA GLY A 402 16.27 8.10 -3.22
C GLY A 402 17.53 7.27 -3.42
N ASN A 403 17.61 6.16 -2.71
CA ASN A 403 18.75 5.25 -2.73
C ASN A 403 18.32 3.78 -2.90
N VAL A 404 17.05 3.54 -3.15
CA VAL A 404 16.53 2.21 -3.49
C VAL A 404 16.59 2.05 -5.02
N ALA A 405 17.19 0.96 -5.47
CA ALA A 405 17.33 0.70 -6.89
C ALA A 405 16.04 0.14 -7.50
N GLY A 406 15.68 0.66 -8.68
CA GLY A 406 14.88 -0.08 -9.64
C GLY A 406 15.85 -0.87 -10.52
N ASP A 407 15.74 -2.19 -10.52
CA ASP A 407 16.78 -3.08 -11.01
C ASP A 407 18.13 -2.79 -10.32
N ASN A 408 19.09 -2.18 -10.98
CA ASN A 408 20.39 -1.82 -10.41
C ASN A 408 20.68 -0.30 -10.44
N GLN A 409 19.67 0.52 -10.69
CA GLN A 409 19.83 1.96 -10.86
C GLN A 409 18.93 2.73 -9.90
N ILE A 410 19.51 3.73 -9.23
CA ILE A 410 18.73 4.69 -8.43
C ILE A 410 18.09 5.75 -9.32
N SER A 411 17.02 6.37 -8.83
CA SER A 411 16.26 7.37 -9.58
C SER A 411 17.01 8.69 -9.81
N GLY A 412 17.95 9.03 -8.92
CA GLY A 412 18.55 10.36 -8.86
C GLY A 412 17.56 11.45 -8.44
N LYS A 413 16.41 11.08 -7.90
CA LYS A 413 15.36 12.00 -7.41
C LYS A 413 15.37 12.08 -5.89
N PRO A 414 14.84 13.16 -5.29
CA PRO A 414 14.53 13.18 -3.87
C PRO A 414 13.57 12.05 -3.52
N ARG A 415 13.74 11.45 -2.33
CA ARG A 415 12.94 10.28 -1.89
C ARG A 415 11.44 10.58 -1.87
N TYR A 416 11.03 11.81 -1.54
CA TYR A 416 9.62 12.18 -1.57
C TYR A 416 8.99 12.09 -2.98
N ALA A 417 9.80 12.20 -4.04
CA ALA A 417 9.33 12.12 -5.41
C ALA A 417 9.21 10.68 -5.94
N GLU A 418 9.81 9.71 -5.26
CA GLU A 418 9.73 8.29 -5.63
C GLU A 418 8.41 7.66 -5.24
N GLY A 419 8.05 6.55 -5.88
CA GLY A 419 6.87 5.75 -5.59
C GLY A 419 6.94 5.06 -4.21
N ALA A 420 5.79 4.55 -3.78
CA ALA A 420 5.63 3.93 -2.47
C ALA A 420 6.58 2.74 -2.23
N ARG A 421 6.77 1.90 -3.24
CA ARG A 421 7.65 0.73 -3.15
C ARG A 421 9.04 1.06 -2.63
N TYR A 422 9.64 2.15 -3.13
CA TYR A 422 11.01 2.53 -2.78
C TYR A 422 11.10 3.10 -1.37
N PHE A 423 10.16 3.97 -1.02
CA PHE A 423 10.09 4.48 0.35
C PHE A 423 9.81 3.38 1.37
N LEU A 424 8.89 2.46 1.07
CA LEU A 424 8.54 1.39 2.01
C LEU A 424 9.70 0.41 2.22
N GLN A 425 10.46 0.08 1.16
CA GLN A 425 11.69 -0.69 1.33
C GLN A 425 12.69 0.05 2.21
N TYR A 426 12.92 1.34 1.94
CA TYR A 426 13.78 2.20 2.76
C TYR A 426 13.27 2.30 4.21
N ALA A 427 11.97 2.33 4.40
CA ALA A 427 11.33 2.36 5.72
C ALA A 427 11.27 1.00 6.43
N GLY A 428 11.90 -0.04 5.88
CA GLY A 428 12.00 -1.32 6.55
C GLY A 428 10.85 -2.29 6.32
N ALA A 429 9.98 -2.02 5.37
CA ALA A 429 8.93 -2.97 5.02
C ALA A 429 9.52 -4.32 4.56
N PRO A 430 8.96 -5.45 5.01
CA PRO A 430 9.49 -6.75 4.61
C PRO A 430 9.19 -7.04 3.12
N PRO A 431 10.22 -7.50 2.37
CA PRO A 431 10.10 -7.65 0.91
C PRO A 431 8.97 -8.60 0.47
N ALA A 432 8.90 -9.79 1.04
CA ALA A 432 7.97 -10.81 0.60
C ALA A 432 6.50 -10.45 0.89
N GLU A 433 6.26 -9.77 2.00
CA GLU A 433 4.91 -9.44 2.48
C GLU A 433 4.37 -8.15 1.88
N VAL A 434 5.27 -7.18 1.57
CA VAL A 434 4.82 -5.83 1.22
C VAL A 434 5.07 -5.47 -0.24
N TYR A 435 6.29 -5.64 -0.78
CA TYR A 435 6.61 -5.03 -2.07
C TYR A 435 7.25 -5.95 -3.12
N LEU A 436 7.67 -7.17 -2.81
CA LEU A 436 8.22 -8.13 -3.79
C LEU A 436 7.20 -9.17 -4.25
N ARG A 437 5.95 -8.78 -4.46
CA ARG A 437 4.95 -9.72 -4.98
C ARG A 437 5.23 -10.07 -6.44
N LYS A 438 5.16 -11.35 -6.75
CA LYS A 438 5.36 -11.88 -8.11
C LYS A 438 4.10 -11.67 -8.96
N PHE A 439 3.85 -10.44 -9.38
CA PHE A 439 2.87 -10.21 -10.44
C PHE A 439 3.54 -10.40 -11.80
N ARG A 440 3.14 -11.44 -12.50
CA ARG A 440 3.54 -11.64 -13.90
C ARG A 440 2.57 -10.90 -14.80
N GLN A 441 2.89 -9.66 -15.14
CA GLN A 441 2.23 -8.99 -16.26
C GLN A 441 3.25 -8.49 -17.30
N PRO A 442 3.06 -8.80 -18.57
CA PRO A 442 4.05 -8.52 -19.61
C PRO A 442 4.16 -7.04 -19.99
N HIS A 443 3.21 -6.18 -19.63
CA HIS A 443 3.15 -4.79 -20.12
C HIS A 443 3.61 -3.73 -19.10
N PHE A 444 3.76 -4.08 -17.84
CA PHE A 444 4.24 -3.16 -16.80
C PHE A 444 5.33 -3.87 -16.01
N GLY A 445 6.46 -3.22 -15.80
CA GLY A 445 7.56 -3.79 -15.03
C GLY A 445 7.14 -4.20 -13.61
N PRO A 446 7.89 -5.10 -12.97
CA PRO A 446 7.58 -5.61 -11.63
C PRO A 446 7.45 -4.49 -10.60
N ASP A 447 8.20 -3.39 -10.75
CA ASP A 447 8.17 -2.27 -9.82
C ASP A 447 6.86 -1.47 -9.86
N TYR A 448 6.22 -1.35 -11.01
CA TYR A 448 4.93 -0.69 -11.13
C TYR A 448 3.85 -1.40 -10.29
N TRP A 449 3.76 -2.71 -10.40
CA TRP A 449 2.78 -3.49 -9.64
C TRP A 449 3.13 -3.57 -8.16
N SER A 450 4.41 -3.68 -7.86
CA SER A 450 4.90 -3.62 -6.50
C SER A 450 4.59 -2.29 -5.83
N ASP A 451 4.67 -1.17 -6.57
CA ASP A 451 4.30 0.15 -6.06
C ASP A 451 2.81 0.24 -5.71
N ILE A 452 1.93 -0.27 -6.57
CA ILE A 452 0.48 -0.27 -6.33
C ILE A 452 0.11 -1.16 -5.14
N SER A 453 0.61 -2.40 -5.13
CA SER A 453 0.25 -3.39 -4.12
C SER A 453 0.85 -3.12 -2.76
N SER A 454 2.03 -2.50 -2.70
CA SER A 454 2.72 -2.25 -1.44
C SER A 454 1.95 -1.32 -0.49
N ARG A 455 1.11 -0.44 -1.02
CA ARG A 455 0.33 0.52 -0.25
C ARG A 455 -0.68 -0.15 0.69
N PRO A 456 -1.62 -0.98 0.21
CA PRO A 456 -2.51 -1.73 1.09
C PRO A 456 -1.78 -2.81 1.90
N GLU A 457 -0.73 -3.44 1.36
CA GLU A 457 0.01 -4.46 2.08
C GLU A 457 0.79 -3.89 3.26
N TRP A 458 1.28 -2.66 3.15
CA TRP A 458 1.89 -1.97 4.29
C TRP A 458 0.89 -1.74 5.42
N ALA A 459 -0.36 -1.36 5.10
CA ALA A 459 -1.41 -1.26 6.10
C ALA A 459 -1.69 -2.60 6.77
N ASN A 460 -1.79 -3.67 5.99
CA ASN A 460 -2.00 -5.03 6.48
C ASN A 460 -0.86 -5.46 7.41
N TYR A 461 0.38 -5.21 7.01
CA TYR A 461 1.57 -5.54 7.79
C TYR A 461 1.60 -4.80 9.13
N LEU A 462 1.41 -3.47 9.12
CA LEU A 462 1.38 -2.65 10.34
C LEU A 462 0.24 -3.06 11.28
N HIS A 463 -0.90 -3.47 10.73
CA HIS A 463 -2.03 -3.96 11.51
C HIS A 463 -1.78 -5.36 12.09
N GLY A 464 -0.80 -6.09 11.57
CA GLY A 464 -0.37 -7.40 12.05
C GLY A 464 -1.32 -8.56 11.71
N ALA A 465 -2.28 -8.37 10.80
CA ALA A 465 -3.03 -9.45 10.17
C ALA A 465 -3.76 -8.92 8.93
N PRO A 466 -3.85 -9.69 7.85
CA PRO A 466 -4.74 -9.36 6.77
C PRO A 466 -6.19 -9.54 7.27
N ASN A 467 -6.79 -8.48 7.74
CA ASN A 467 -8.25 -8.41 7.90
C ASN A 467 -8.89 -8.04 6.56
N GLY A 468 -8.14 -8.29 5.51
CA GLY A 468 -8.56 -7.98 4.17
C GLY A 468 -9.68 -8.90 3.72
N PRO A 469 -10.59 -8.35 2.93
CA PRO A 469 -11.66 -9.10 2.30
C PRO A 469 -11.18 -10.05 1.21
N ASN A 470 -9.93 -10.16 0.89
CA ASN A 470 -9.47 -10.92 -0.25
C ASN A 470 -8.65 -12.13 0.17
N ASP A 471 -9.32 -13.26 0.32
CA ASP A 471 -8.68 -14.58 0.35
C ASP A 471 -7.88 -14.87 -0.94
N PHE A 472 -8.12 -14.09 -2.01
CA PHE A 472 -7.38 -14.13 -3.29
C PHE A 472 -5.97 -13.52 -3.25
N ARG A 473 -5.59 -12.87 -2.15
CA ARG A 473 -4.27 -12.24 -2.01
C ARG A 473 -3.33 -12.97 -1.05
N GLN A 474 -3.73 -14.16 -0.63
CA GLN A 474 -2.84 -15.01 0.15
C GLN A 474 -1.83 -15.76 -0.71
#